data_bd4336cfde35c89f1a130d67fcf3266d
#
_entry.id   bd4336cfde35c89f1a130d67fcf3266d
#
_cell.length_a   1.000
_cell.length_b   1.000
_cell.length_c   1.000
_cell.angle_alpha   90.00
_cell.angle_beta   90.00
_cell.angle_gamma   90.00
#
_symmetry.space_group_name_H-M   'P 1'
#
loop_
_entity.id
_entity.type
_entity.pdbx_description
1 polymer ?
#
loop_
_entity_poly.entity_id
_entity_poly.type
_entity_poly.pdbx_seq_one_letter_code
_entity_poly.pdbx_strand_id
1 'polypeptide(L)'
;MEIKVIEHIKLSQELVDQKHFFTLGYCEALETYLMAVLVPWIVDYNRYYRISAEEYHLYQNDSQALCQLYEKEISKGEDCFTQKFIGADALRDYDGRDHFTRAYPSKEVNPFAYYICYNGILYARILWDKGTVYVPPYQKIKKPNGDWDYPLRKDCYIEKDPESKNLCFCLDTEKEKTYN
;
A
#
# COMPACT_ATOMS: atom_id res chain seq x y z
N MET A 1 -4.73 -15.53 -7.03
CA MET A 1 -4.94 -14.10 -6.69
C MET A 1 -4.52 -13.95 -5.24
N GLU A 2 -3.43 -13.26 -4.99
CA GLU A 2 -2.89 -13.13 -3.64
C GLU A 2 -3.26 -11.74 -3.09
N ILE A 3 -4.01 -11.74 -1.98
CA ILE A 3 -4.32 -10.54 -1.22
C ILE A 3 -3.55 -10.64 0.08
N LYS A 4 -2.66 -9.67 0.32
CA LYS A 4 -1.94 -9.55 1.59
C LYS A 4 -2.41 -8.28 2.31
N VAL A 5 -2.69 -8.40 3.61
CA VAL A 5 -2.89 -7.24 4.49
C VAL A 5 -1.58 -6.99 5.22
N ILE A 6 -1.05 -5.78 5.08
CA ILE A 6 0.23 -5.39 5.65
C ILE A 6 -0.01 -4.25 6.63
N GLU A 7 0.36 -4.45 7.88
CA GLU A 7 0.12 -3.46 8.93
C GLU A 7 1.05 -2.26 8.80
N HIS A 8 2.32 -2.52 8.51
CA HIS A 8 3.35 -1.50 8.32
C HIS A 8 4.31 -1.92 7.22
N ILE A 9 4.71 -0.98 6.39
CA ILE A 9 5.87 -1.16 5.51
C ILE A 9 7.12 -0.99 6.35
N LYS A 10 7.77 -2.10 6.68
CA LYS A 10 9.06 -2.10 7.37
C LYS A 10 10.14 -2.50 6.39
N LEU A 11 11.19 -1.69 6.36
CA LEU A 11 12.38 -2.00 5.58
C LEU A 11 13.46 -2.54 6.51
N SER A 12 14.18 -3.54 6.05
CA SER A 12 15.41 -4.04 6.66
C SER A 12 16.60 -3.68 5.78
N GLN A 13 17.81 -3.69 6.34
CA GLN A 13 19.04 -3.31 5.64
C GLN A 13 18.94 -1.90 5.02
N GLU A 14 18.44 -0.96 5.80
CA GLU A 14 18.12 0.39 5.31
C GLU A 14 19.37 1.16 4.87
N LEU A 15 19.25 1.81 3.70
CA LEU A 15 20.18 2.79 3.17
C LEU A 15 19.44 4.11 3.01
N VAL A 16 19.81 5.12 3.80
CA VAL A 16 19.10 6.41 3.86
C VAL A 16 19.83 7.47 3.04
N ASP A 17 19.16 8.04 2.06
CA ASP A 17 19.63 9.24 1.34
C ASP A 17 18.97 10.49 1.92
N GLN A 18 19.69 11.20 2.78
CA GLN A 18 19.20 12.43 3.41
C GLN A 18 19.10 13.60 2.43
N LYS A 19 19.89 13.60 1.37
CA LYS A 19 19.91 14.68 0.37
C LYS A 19 18.68 14.66 -0.51
N HIS A 20 18.22 13.47 -0.90
CA HIS A 20 17.10 13.29 -1.80
C HIS A 20 15.84 12.79 -1.09
N PHE A 21 15.91 12.61 0.23
CA PHE A 21 14.79 12.20 1.08
C PHE A 21 14.16 10.87 0.67
N PHE A 22 14.97 9.82 0.54
CA PHE A 22 14.47 8.46 0.34
C PHE A 22 15.24 7.44 1.19
N THR A 23 14.64 6.30 1.38
CA THR A 23 15.24 5.14 2.03
C THR A 23 15.09 3.92 1.13
N LEU A 24 16.18 3.17 0.94
CA LEU A 24 16.16 1.86 0.29
C LEU A 24 16.19 0.78 1.36
N GLY A 25 15.55 -0.35 1.10
CA GLY A 25 15.63 -1.51 1.98
C GLY A 25 14.80 -2.69 1.49
N TYR A 26 14.98 -3.82 2.13
CA TYR A 26 14.20 -5.01 1.85
C TYR A 26 12.92 -5.04 2.67
N CYS A 27 11.79 -5.24 2.04
CA CYS A 27 10.48 -5.39 2.67
C CYS A 27 10.11 -6.88 2.71
N GLU A 28 10.19 -7.50 3.90
CA GLU A 28 9.85 -8.92 4.06
C GLU A 28 8.38 -9.22 3.73
N ALA A 29 7.47 -8.33 4.10
CA ALA A 29 6.04 -8.51 3.84
C ALA A 29 5.70 -8.57 2.35
N LEU A 30 6.48 -7.90 1.50
CA LEU A 30 6.34 -7.88 0.04
C LEU A 30 7.39 -8.73 -0.69
N GLU A 31 8.34 -9.30 0.05
CA GLU A 31 9.42 -10.14 -0.47
C GLU A 31 10.21 -9.45 -1.60
N THR A 32 10.46 -8.14 -1.44
CA THR A 32 11.14 -7.33 -2.47
C THR A 32 11.89 -6.14 -1.86
N TYR A 33 12.86 -5.62 -2.59
CA TYR A 33 13.47 -4.33 -2.27
C TYR A 33 12.56 -3.19 -2.67
N LEU A 34 12.54 -2.14 -1.84
CA LEU A 34 11.77 -0.94 -2.06
C LEU A 34 12.65 0.31 -1.93
N MET A 35 12.25 1.34 -2.67
CA MET A 35 12.63 2.72 -2.43
C MET A 35 11.41 3.45 -1.87
N ALA A 36 11.52 3.94 -0.64
CA ALA A 36 10.52 4.78 0.02
C ALA A 36 10.94 6.24 -0.11
N VAL A 37 10.25 6.99 -0.95
CA VAL A 37 10.51 8.42 -1.17
C VAL A 37 9.61 9.24 -0.27
N LEU A 38 10.20 10.03 0.63
CA LEU A 38 9.48 10.92 1.52
C LEU A 38 8.93 12.11 0.74
N VAL A 39 7.63 12.31 0.81
CA VAL A 39 6.92 13.42 0.18
C VAL A 39 6.44 14.38 1.26
N PRO A 40 6.93 15.62 1.27
CA PRO A 40 6.43 16.65 2.19
C PRO A 40 4.99 17.03 1.85
N TRP A 41 4.14 17.04 2.85
CA TRP A 41 2.72 17.45 2.75
C TRP A 41 2.26 18.00 4.10
N ILE A 42 0.95 18.14 4.32
CA ILE A 42 0.39 18.51 5.64
C ILE A 42 0.88 17.56 6.73
N VAL A 43 0.92 16.26 6.40
CA VAL A 43 1.66 15.23 7.12
C VAL A 43 2.56 14.54 6.10
N ASP A 44 3.85 14.47 6.39
CA ASP A 44 4.79 13.81 5.51
C ASP A 44 4.41 12.34 5.33
N TYR A 45 4.56 11.83 4.11
CA TYR A 45 4.22 10.46 3.77
C TYR A 45 5.19 9.87 2.75
N ASN A 46 5.18 8.55 2.59
CA ASN A 46 6.05 7.86 1.64
C ASN A 46 5.31 7.44 0.38
N ARG A 47 6.02 7.51 -0.74
CA ARG A 47 5.73 6.80 -1.99
C ARG A 47 6.66 5.62 -2.10
N TYR A 48 6.14 4.46 -2.49
CA TYR A 48 6.90 3.23 -2.57
C TYR A 48 7.11 2.81 -4.02
N TYR A 49 8.35 2.50 -4.34
CA TYR A 49 8.76 2.04 -5.66
C TYR A 49 9.48 0.71 -5.52
N ARG A 50 9.16 -0.23 -6.38
CA ARG A 50 9.88 -1.51 -6.42
C ARG A 50 11.22 -1.30 -7.10
N ILE A 51 12.27 -1.81 -6.46
CA ILE A 51 13.62 -1.84 -7.01
C ILE A 51 14.12 -3.28 -7.03
N SER A 52 15.15 -3.54 -7.85
CA SER A 52 15.81 -4.85 -7.84
C SER A 52 16.92 -4.91 -6.79
N ALA A 53 17.41 -6.13 -6.51
CA ALA A 53 18.57 -6.33 -5.64
C ALA A 53 19.82 -5.65 -6.23
N GLU A 54 19.98 -5.70 -7.55
CA GLU A 54 21.10 -5.06 -8.27
C GLU A 54 21.02 -3.55 -8.12
N GLU A 55 19.85 -2.95 -8.20
CA GLU A 55 19.64 -1.50 -8.02
C GLU A 55 19.91 -1.09 -6.55
N TYR A 56 19.52 -1.93 -5.59
CA TYR A 56 19.89 -1.71 -4.18
C TYR A 56 21.41 -1.72 -4.00
N HIS A 57 22.11 -2.69 -4.57
CA HIS A 57 23.59 -2.76 -4.52
C HIS A 57 24.26 -1.65 -5.35
N LEU A 58 23.62 -1.20 -6.44
CA LEU A 58 24.14 -0.06 -7.21
C LEU A 58 24.25 1.19 -6.32
N TYR A 59 23.25 1.47 -5.48
CA TYR A 59 23.33 2.61 -4.56
C TYR A 59 24.52 2.53 -3.60
N GLN A 60 24.85 1.33 -3.11
CA GLN A 60 26.00 1.14 -2.22
C GLN A 60 27.34 1.44 -2.92
N ASN A 61 27.45 1.14 -4.21
CA ASN A 61 28.66 1.30 -4.99
C ASN A 61 28.73 2.66 -5.70
N ASP A 62 27.61 3.16 -6.20
CA ASP A 62 27.48 4.42 -6.93
C ASP A 62 26.09 5.01 -6.70
N SER A 63 25.95 5.77 -5.62
CA SER A 63 24.68 6.40 -5.26
C SER A 63 24.20 7.42 -6.31
N GLN A 64 25.11 8.07 -7.01
CA GLN A 64 24.78 9.05 -8.05
C GLN A 64 24.15 8.36 -9.26
N ALA A 65 24.66 7.21 -9.66
CA ALA A 65 24.08 6.42 -10.76
C ALA A 65 22.66 5.98 -10.45
N LEU A 66 22.39 5.53 -9.23
CA LEU A 66 21.00 5.20 -8.84
C LEU A 66 20.11 6.46 -8.84
N CYS A 67 20.55 7.58 -8.29
CA CYS A 67 19.77 8.81 -8.30
C CYS A 67 19.44 9.30 -9.72
N GLN A 68 20.32 9.12 -10.68
CA GLN A 68 20.05 9.42 -12.08
C GLN A 68 19.00 8.46 -12.67
N LEU A 69 19.10 7.16 -12.38
CA LEU A 69 18.15 6.16 -12.83
C LEU A 69 16.74 6.41 -12.31
N TYR A 70 16.60 6.95 -11.09
CA TYR A 70 15.35 7.24 -10.39
C TYR A 70 15.04 8.74 -10.28
N GLU A 71 15.54 9.54 -11.22
CA GLU A 71 15.37 11.00 -11.18
C GLU A 71 13.90 11.43 -11.13
N LYS A 72 13.01 10.75 -11.87
CA LYS A 72 11.58 11.03 -11.90
C LYS A 72 10.92 10.74 -10.56
N GLU A 73 11.18 9.58 -9.99
CA GLU A 73 10.62 9.14 -8.72
C GLU A 73 11.08 10.04 -7.57
N ILE A 74 12.35 10.41 -7.59
CA ILE A 74 12.98 11.26 -6.57
C ILE A 74 12.51 12.71 -6.70
N SER A 75 12.27 13.21 -7.91
CA SER A 75 11.87 14.62 -8.16
C SER A 75 10.52 14.98 -7.58
N LYS A 76 9.66 13.97 -7.32
CA LYS A 76 8.30 14.13 -6.79
C LYS A 76 7.36 14.92 -7.71
N GLY A 77 7.73 15.10 -8.97
CA GLY A 77 6.92 15.73 -10.01
C GLY A 77 5.71 14.87 -10.41
N GLU A 78 4.95 15.34 -11.38
CA GLU A 78 3.76 14.62 -11.90
C GLU A 78 4.13 13.29 -12.60
N ASP A 79 5.34 13.20 -13.14
CA ASP A 79 5.87 12.03 -13.83
C ASP A 79 6.52 10.99 -12.91
N CYS A 80 6.44 11.19 -11.59
CA CYS A 80 7.00 10.26 -10.59
C CYS A 80 6.25 8.91 -10.52
N PHE A 81 5.05 8.82 -11.06
CA PHE A 81 4.24 7.61 -11.06
C PHE A 81 4.61 6.68 -12.21
N THR A 82 5.82 6.20 -12.19
CA THR A 82 6.35 5.25 -13.18
C THR A 82 5.78 3.84 -12.99
N GLN A 83 6.17 2.90 -13.86
CA GLN A 83 5.80 1.49 -13.69
C GLN A 83 6.37 0.84 -12.42
N LYS A 84 7.37 1.47 -11.81
CA LYS A 84 7.97 1.01 -10.53
C LYS A 84 7.16 1.42 -9.31
N PHE A 85 6.26 2.40 -9.43
CA PHE A 85 5.37 2.84 -8.36
C PHE A 85 4.42 1.72 -7.97
N ILE A 86 4.41 1.37 -6.68
CA ILE A 86 3.54 0.32 -6.15
C ILE A 86 2.51 0.83 -5.16
N GLY A 87 2.65 2.05 -4.66
CA GLY A 87 1.70 2.63 -3.71
C GLY A 87 2.27 3.75 -2.88
N ALA A 88 1.44 4.33 -2.03
CA ALA A 88 1.78 5.43 -1.14
C ALA A 88 0.96 5.41 0.14
N ASP A 89 1.42 6.14 1.15
CA ASP A 89 0.69 6.29 2.42
C ASP A 89 -0.51 7.24 2.31
N ALA A 90 -0.56 8.08 1.28
CA ALA A 90 -1.60 9.08 1.09
C ALA A 90 -2.55 8.74 -0.05
N LEU A 91 -3.87 8.84 0.22
CA LEU A 91 -4.93 8.55 -0.76
C LEU A 91 -4.89 9.48 -1.97
N ARG A 92 -4.41 10.71 -1.82
CA ARG A 92 -4.27 11.66 -2.95
C ARG A 92 -3.45 11.12 -4.12
N ASP A 93 -2.52 10.22 -3.87
CA ASP A 93 -1.68 9.64 -4.91
C ASP A 93 -2.40 8.56 -5.75
N TYR A 94 -3.64 8.26 -5.38
CA TYR A 94 -4.51 7.35 -6.13
C TYR A 94 -5.57 8.08 -6.96
N ASP A 95 -5.59 9.41 -6.96
CA ASP A 95 -6.51 10.21 -7.78
C ASP A 95 -6.29 9.89 -9.27
N GLY A 96 -7.38 9.54 -9.96
CA GLY A 96 -7.34 9.12 -11.37
C GLY A 96 -6.73 7.74 -11.63
N ARG A 97 -6.48 6.95 -10.59
CA ARG A 97 -5.95 5.57 -10.66
C ARG A 97 -6.94 4.59 -10.10
N ASP A 98 -6.78 3.32 -10.45
CA ASP A 98 -7.53 2.24 -9.80
C ASP A 98 -7.23 2.27 -8.29
N HIS A 99 -8.28 2.35 -7.47
CA HIS A 99 -8.20 2.31 -6.02
C HIS A 99 -9.42 1.61 -5.43
N PHE A 100 -9.37 1.28 -4.14
CA PHE A 100 -10.52 0.71 -3.46
C PHE A 100 -11.49 1.81 -3.07
N THR A 101 -12.71 1.76 -3.62
CA THR A 101 -13.78 2.73 -3.33
C THR A 101 -14.81 2.20 -2.36
N ARG A 102 -14.89 0.90 -2.19
CA ARG A 102 -15.84 0.26 -1.29
C ARG A 102 -15.10 -0.60 -0.28
N ALA A 103 -15.26 -0.24 0.99
CA ALA A 103 -14.86 -1.05 2.11
C ALA A 103 -16.02 -1.06 3.11
N TYR A 104 -16.01 -1.97 4.06
CA TYR A 104 -17.09 -2.10 5.03
C TYR A 104 -16.95 -1.06 6.15
N PRO A 105 -18.06 -0.44 6.59
CA PRO A 105 -17.99 0.47 7.72
C PRO A 105 -17.56 -0.32 8.97
N SER A 106 -16.52 0.15 9.63
CA SER A 106 -16.08 -0.40 10.91
C SER A 106 -16.47 0.55 12.04
N LYS A 107 -17.12 0.00 13.08
CA LYS A 107 -17.35 0.71 14.34
C LYS A 107 -16.11 0.69 15.24
N GLU A 108 -15.22 -0.25 15.01
CA GLU A 108 -13.92 -0.31 15.67
C GLU A 108 -12.95 0.54 14.87
N VAL A 109 -12.70 1.76 15.35
CA VAL A 109 -11.61 2.59 14.85
C VAL A 109 -10.32 1.90 15.23
N ASN A 110 -9.77 1.10 14.33
CA ASN A 110 -8.39 0.69 14.50
C ASN A 110 -7.52 1.82 13.96
N PRO A 111 -6.75 2.52 14.84
CA PRO A 111 -5.97 3.68 14.44
C PRO A 111 -4.80 3.35 13.52
N PHE A 112 -4.57 2.07 13.23
CA PHE A 112 -3.45 1.64 12.41
C PHE A 112 -3.76 1.73 10.93
N ALA A 113 -2.90 2.40 10.19
CA ALA A 113 -2.88 2.36 8.74
C ALA A 113 -2.40 0.98 8.27
N TYR A 114 -3.22 0.19 7.55
CA TYR A 114 -2.83 -1.06 6.92
C TYR A 114 -2.78 -0.84 5.43
N TYR A 115 -1.99 -1.58 4.77
CA TYR A 115 -1.98 -1.63 3.33
C TYR A 115 -2.62 -2.91 2.86
N ILE A 116 -3.27 -2.84 1.73
CA ILE A 116 -3.73 -4.01 1.01
C ILE A 116 -2.84 -4.14 -0.19
N CYS A 117 -2.07 -5.20 -0.23
CA CYS A 117 -1.33 -5.58 -1.42
C CYS A 117 -2.21 -6.49 -2.27
N TYR A 118 -2.53 -6.05 -3.48
CA TYR A 118 -3.31 -6.80 -4.45
C TYR A 118 -2.60 -6.73 -5.81
N ASN A 119 -2.28 -7.90 -6.35
CA ASN A 119 -1.50 -8.02 -7.59
C ASN A 119 -0.19 -7.18 -7.59
N GLY A 120 0.48 -7.12 -6.44
CA GLY A 120 1.75 -6.40 -6.28
C GLY A 120 1.63 -4.88 -6.15
N ILE A 121 0.41 -4.35 -6.09
CA ILE A 121 0.14 -2.93 -5.84
C ILE A 121 -0.30 -2.76 -4.39
N LEU A 122 0.25 -1.75 -3.72
CA LEU A 122 -0.13 -1.34 -2.38
C LEU A 122 -1.26 -0.32 -2.46
N TYR A 123 -2.35 -0.60 -1.82
CA TYR A 123 -3.46 0.33 -1.67
C TYR A 123 -3.55 0.78 -0.22
N ALA A 124 -3.53 2.08 0.00
CA ALA A 124 -3.84 2.66 1.30
C ALA A 124 -5.30 2.34 1.65
N ARG A 125 -5.52 1.88 2.84
CA ARG A 125 -6.74 1.16 3.23
C ARG A 125 -7.82 1.99 3.89
N ILE A 126 -7.51 3.19 4.39
CA ILE A 126 -8.48 4.01 5.12
C ILE A 126 -9.09 5.01 4.17
N LEU A 127 -10.35 4.81 3.88
CA LEU A 127 -11.19 5.80 3.24
C LEU A 127 -11.97 6.54 4.32
N TRP A 128 -11.82 7.87 4.38
CA TRP A 128 -12.65 8.75 5.21
C TRP A 128 -13.76 9.32 4.35
N ASP A 129 -15.01 8.99 4.67
CA ASP A 129 -16.16 9.67 4.11
C ASP A 129 -17.09 10.11 5.24
N LYS A 130 -17.30 11.40 5.37
CA LYS A 130 -18.23 12.02 6.33
C LYS A 130 -18.07 11.54 7.77
N GLY A 131 -16.83 11.30 8.21
CA GLY A 131 -16.51 10.81 9.55
C GLY A 131 -16.64 9.30 9.74
N THR A 132 -16.91 8.56 8.68
CA THR A 132 -16.94 7.09 8.72
C THR A 132 -15.62 6.53 8.20
N VAL A 133 -15.03 5.62 8.95
CA VAL A 133 -13.82 4.89 8.54
C VAL A 133 -14.25 3.60 7.86
N TYR A 134 -13.81 3.42 6.63
CA TYR A 134 -14.04 2.20 5.86
C TYR A 134 -12.79 1.34 5.90
N VAL A 135 -12.95 0.06 6.26
CA VAL A 135 -11.88 -0.91 6.31
C VAL A 135 -12.27 -2.16 5.53
N PRO A 136 -11.30 -2.91 4.98
CA PRO A 136 -11.60 -4.21 4.37
C PRO A 136 -12.23 -5.14 5.42
N PRO A 137 -13.10 -6.07 5.02
CA PRO A 137 -13.68 -7.05 5.93
C PRO A 137 -12.59 -7.99 6.43
N TYR A 138 -12.33 -7.98 7.72
CA TYR A 138 -11.33 -8.82 8.36
C TYR A 138 -11.90 -9.58 9.57
N GLN A 139 -11.19 -10.62 9.97
CA GLN A 139 -11.42 -11.31 11.24
C GLN A 139 -10.38 -10.83 12.25
N LYS A 140 -10.76 -10.71 13.52
CA LYS A 140 -9.85 -10.42 14.61
C LYS A 140 -9.51 -11.72 15.32
N ILE A 141 -8.27 -12.17 15.23
CA ILE A 141 -7.81 -13.44 15.77
C ILE A 141 -6.68 -13.17 16.76
N LYS A 142 -6.78 -13.74 17.98
CA LYS A 142 -5.70 -13.67 18.94
C LYS A 142 -4.68 -14.77 18.68
N LYS A 143 -3.42 -14.39 18.48
CA LYS A 143 -2.31 -15.33 18.28
C LYS A 143 -1.92 -15.99 19.62
N PRO A 144 -1.24 -17.15 19.59
CA PRO A 144 -0.75 -17.81 20.80
C PRO A 144 0.22 -16.97 21.64
N ASN A 145 0.96 -16.07 21.02
CA ASN A 145 1.88 -15.13 21.68
C ASN A 145 1.17 -13.93 22.34
N GLY A 146 -0.15 -13.84 22.23
CA GLY A 146 -0.98 -12.77 22.79
C GLY A 146 -1.25 -11.61 21.84
N ASP A 147 -0.57 -11.51 20.71
CA ASP A 147 -0.80 -10.48 19.69
C ASP A 147 -2.12 -10.70 18.94
N TRP A 148 -2.58 -9.64 18.27
CA TRP A 148 -3.73 -9.72 17.39
C TRP A 148 -3.29 -9.88 15.94
N ASP A 149 -4.06 -10.70 15.20
CA ASP A 149 -3.96 -10.83 13.75
C ASP A 149 -5.28 -10.42 13.10
N TYR A 150 -5.22 -9.88 11.89
CA TYR A 150 -6.38 -9.33 11.19
C TYR A 150 -6.47 -9.86 9.75
N PRO A 151 -6.52 -11.19 9.55
CA PRO A 151 -6.67 -11.75 8.21
C PRO A 151 -7.98 -11.30 7.57
N LEU A 152 -7.99 -11.15 6.25
CA LEU A 152 -9.23 -10.94 5.52
C LEU A 152 -10.19 -12.12 5.76
N ARG A 153 -11.49 -11.82 5.79
CA ARG A 153 -12.51 -12.87 5.86
C ARG A 153 -12.38 -13.79 4.66
N LYS A 154 -12.60 -15.10 4.89
CA LYS A 154 -12.49 -16.12 3.85
C LYS A 154 -13.55 -15.98 2.75
N ASP A 155 -14.69 -15.38 3.07
CA ASP A 155 -15.79 -15.07 2.16
C ASP A 155 -15.59 -13.71 1.46
N CYS A 156 -14.45 -13.04 1.66
CA CYS A 156 -14.10 -11.79 0.98
C CYS A 156 -13.50 -12.08 -0.39
N TYR A 157 -14.00 -11.37 -1.38
CA TYR A 157 -13.43 -11.35 -2.73
C TYR A 157 -13.33 -9.91 -3.25
N ILE A 158 -12.54 -9.71 -4.30
CA ILE A 158 -12.39 -8.41 -4.94
C ILE A 158 -13.09 -8.42 -6.29
N GLU A 159 -13.90 -7.41 -6.53
CA GLU A 159 -14.61 -7.19 -7.79
C GLU A 159 -14.29 -5.79 -8.31
N LYS A 160 -14.24 -5.63 -9.62
CA LYS A 160 -14.10 -4.33 -10.26
C LYS A 160 -15.50 -3.76 -10.52
N ASP A 161 -15.75 -2.59 -9.96
CA ASP A 161 -17.02 -1.87 -10.19
C ASP A 161 -17.17 -1.54 -11.69
N PRO A 162 -18.28 -1.94 -12.32
CA PRO A 162 -18.47 -1.73 -13.76
C PRO A 162 -18.60 -0.27 -14.18
N GLU A 163 -19.04 0.61 -13.28
CA GLU A 163 -19.23 2.03 -13.56
C GLU A 163 -17.95 2.83 -13.28
N SER A 164 -17.46 2.80 -12.06
CA SER A 164 -16.28 3.56 -11.64
C SER A 164 -14.95 2.94 -12.09
N LYS A 165 -14.95 1.64 -12.46
CA LYS A 165 -13.77 0.82 -12.73
C LYS A 165 -12.85 0.61 -11.53
N ASN A 166 -13.23 1.08 -10.37
CA ASN A 166 -12.47 0.92 -9.13
C ASN A 166 -12.65 -0.46 -8.51
N LEU A 167 -11.77 -0.82 -7.60
CA LEU A 167 -11.81 -2.09 -6.89
C LEU A 167 -12.73 -2.01 -5.68
N CYS A 168 -13.51 -3.06 -5.44
CA CYS A 168 -14.41 -3.18 -4.31
C CYS A 168 -14.14 -4.47 -3.55
N PHE A 169 -14.18 -4.40 -2.22
CA PHE A 169 -14.29 -5.59 -1.40
C PHE A 169 -15.75 -6.03 -1.31
N CYS A 170 -16.01 -7.30 -1.59
CA CYS A 170 -17.33 -7.91 -1.53
C CYS A 170 -17.30 -9.11 -0.59
N LEU A 171 -18.44 -9.48 -0.03
CA LEU A 171 -18.64 -10.69 0.76
C LEU A 171 -19.60 -11.63 0.04
N ASP A 172 -19.32 -12.94 0.03
CA ASP A 172 -20.22 -13.94 -0.57
C ASP A 172 -21.62 -13.93 0.04
N THR A 173 -21.72 -13.57 1.35
CA THR A 173 -23.02 -13.42 2.05
C THR A 173 -23.91 -12.32 1.47
N GLU A 174 -23.38 -11.40 0.69
CA GLU A 174 -24.17 -10.37 0.01
C GLU A 174 -24.73 -10.85 -1.33
N LYS A 175 -24.08 -11.83 -1.97
CA LYS A 175 -24.62 -12.47 -3.19
C LYS A 175 -25.93 -13.23 -2.90
N GLU A 176 -26.02 -13.89 -1.73
CA GLU A 176 -27.24 -14.63 -1.34
C GLU A 176 -28.44 -13.69 -1.10
N LYS A 177 -28.20 -12.43 -0.69
CA LYS A 177 -29.26 -11.45 -0.45
C LYS A 177 -29.81 -10.79 -1.72
N THR A 178 -29.06 -10.82 -2.80
CA THR A 178 -29.48 -10.23 -4.10
C THR A 178 -30.29 -11.19 -4.96
N TYR A 179 -30.34 -12.47 -4.60
CA TYR A 179 -31.08 -13.52 -5.32
C TYR A 179 -32.39 -13.98 -4.61
N ASN A 180 -32.74 -13.36 -3.48
CA ASN A 180 -34.01 -13.52 -2.76
C ASN A 180 -34.80 -12.21 -2.82
#